data_8223218a5f17e50ec5eecfbaf55ab868
#
_entry.id   8223218a5f17e50ec5eecfbaf55ab868
#
_cell.length_a   1.000
_cell.length_b   1.000
_cell.length_c   1.000
_cell.angle_alpha   90.00
_cell.angle_beta   90.00
_cell.angle_gamma   90.00
#
_symmetry.space_group_name_H-M   'P 1'
#
loop_
_entity.id
_entity.type
_entity.pdbx_description
1 polymer ?
#
loop_
_entity_poly.entity_id
_entity_poly.type
_entity_poly.pdbx_seq_one_letter_code
_entity_poly.pdbx_strand_id
1 'polypeptide(L)'
;MEIAANTVKELREKTQAGFMDCRKALVEAGGDPEKAYEILKKSGALKASKKADRETAEGVVGSYIHAGAKIGVLVEVNCETDFVARTENFKDLVRSLAMHIAAAGPVYVDRSAVSEETVATLRQGFLSEVSDKPEKVRGTIVEGKIDKYFQESCLLDQPYVKDPGVTVRDLIASEIAKMGENIAVKRFARFQIGEGKG
;
A
#
# COMPACT_ATOMS: atom_id res chain seq x y z
N MET A 1 -0.91 5.16 33.96
CA MET A 1 0.37 5.74 33.53
C MET A 1 0.08 7.06 32.87
N GLU A 2 0.70 8.14 33.30
CA GLU A 2 0.54 9.46 32.71
C GLU A 2 1.48 9.56 31.50
N ILE A 3 0.91 9.74 30.30
CA ILE A 3 1.68 9.93 29.07
C ILE A 3 1.87 11.41 28.83
N ALA A 4 3.11 11.84 28.66
CA ALA A 4 3.43 13.25 28.39
C ALA A 4 2.77 13.70 27.09
N ALA A 5 2.14 14.89 27.11
CA ALA A 5 1.44 15.44 25.94
C ALA A 5 2.37 15.60 24.73
N ASN A 6 3.66 15.86 24.96
CA ASN A 6 4.67 15.98 23.90
C ASN A 6 4.88 14.68 23.15
N THR A 7 4.96 13.53 23.85
CA THR A 7 5.10 12.20 23.23
C THR A 7 3.89 11.85 22.36
N VAL A 8 2.68 12.25 22.83
CA VAL A 8 1.45 12.07 22.01
C VAL A 8 1.50 12.93 20.76
N LYS A 9 2.01 14.17 20.87
CA LYS A 9 2.16 15.09 19.75
C LYS A 9 3.15 14.56 18.72
N GLU A 10 4.32 14.10 19.14
CA GLU A 10 5.36 13.51 18.27
C GLU A 10 4.84 12.28 17.53
N LEU A 11 4.17 11.36 18.24
CA LEU A 11 3.56 10.18 17.60
C LEU A 11 2.47 10.58 16.62
N ARG A 12 1.68 11.60 16.92
CA ARG A 12 0.67 12.13 16.01
C ARG A 12 1.28 12.78 14.76
N GLU A 13 2.37 13.52 14.91
CA GLU A 13 3.10 14.11 13.77
C GLU A 13 3.64 13.02 12.83
N LYS A 14 4.18 11.94 13.41
CA LYS A 14 4.70 10.78 12.67
C LYS A 14 3.60 9.95 11.98
N THR A 15 2.46 9.76 12.64
CA THR A 15 1.40 8.83 12.17
C THR A 15 0.20 9.53 11.53
N GLN A 16 0.02 10.83 11.81
CA GLN A 16 -1.17 11.60 11.47
C GLN A 16 -2.49 11.01 12.04
N ALA A 17 -2.41 10.07 12.96
CA ALA A 17 -3.57 9.47 13.62
C ALA A 17 -4.26 10.45 14.56
N GLY A 18 -5.50 10.16 14.96
CA GLY A 18 -6.25 10.98 15.92
C GLY A 18 -5.53 11.07 17.26
N PHE A 19 -5.58 12.24 17.92
CA PHE A 19 -4.91 12.47 19.22
C PHE A 19 -5.26 11.40 20.28
N MET A 20 -6.54 11.04 20.35
CA MET A 20 -7.01 10.03 21.31
C MET A 20 -6.53 8.61 20.95
N ASP A 21 -6.39 8.30 19.67
CA ASP A 21 -5.85 7.02 19.21
C ASP A 21 -4.35 6.91 19.54
N CYS A 22 -3.58 7.98 19.30
CA CYS A 22 -2.17 8.07 19.70
C CYS A 22 -1.99 7.91 21.21
N ARG A 23 -2.82 8.60 22.01
CA ARG A 23 -2.76 8.49 23.47
C ARG A 23 -3.09 7.07 23.96
N LYS A 24 -4.12 6.44 23.40
CA LYS A 24 -4.50 5.04 23.73
C LYS A 24 -3.38 4.08 23.38
N ALA A 25 -2.81 4.21 22.17
CA ALA A 25 -1.71 3.36 21.74
C ALA A 25 -0.48 3.50 22.64
N LEU A 26 -0.13 4.73 23.05
CA LEU A 26 0.97 4.96 24.00
C LEU A 26 0.70 4.36 25.37
N VAL A 27 -0.53 4.44 25.88
CA VAL A 27 -0.89 3.81 27.15
C VAL A 27 -0.74 2.29 27.06
N GLU A 28 -1.24 1.67 25.99
CA GLU A 28 -1.15 0.24 25.72
C GLU A 28 0.30 -0.22 25.51
N ALA A 29 1.12 0.62 24.88
CA ALA A 29 2.54 0.38 24.65
C ALA A 29 3.42 0.62 25.89
N GLY A 30 2.86 0.99 27.03
CA GLY A 30 3.62 1.33 28.23
C GLY A 30 4.48 2.58 28.07
N GLY A 31 4.11 3.51 27.17
CA GLY A 31 4.84 4.74 26.86
C GLY A 31 5.91 4.60 25.77
N ASP A 32 6.09 3.40 25.20
CA ASP A 32 7.04 3.13 24.12
C ASP A 32 6.49 3.63 22.77
N PRO A 33 7.10 4.62 22.10
CA PRO A 33 6.58 5.20 20.86
C PRO A 33 6.61 4.22 19.68
N GLU A 34 7.61 3.32 19.59
CA GLU A 34 7.72 2.36 18.49
C GLU A 34 6.66 1.28 18.61
N LYS A 35 6.42 0.76 19.81
CA LYS A 35 5.30 -0.17 20.06
C LYS A 35 3.94 0.49 19.82
N ALA A 36 3.78 1.76 20.21
CA ALA A 36 2.57 2.53 19.97
C ALA A 36 2.33 2.73 18.46
N TYR A 37 3.39 2.95 17.68
CA TYR A 37 3.31 3.01 16.22
C TYR A 37 2.78 1.70 15.63
N GLU A 38 3.31 0.55 16.05
CA GLU A 38 2.85 -0.78 15.60
C GLU A 38 1.39 -1.05 16.00
N ILE A 39 0.97 -0.62 17.19
CA ILE A 39 -0.44 -0.73 17.62
C ILE A 39 -1.34 0.11 16.73
N LEU A 40 -0.93 1.34 16.38
CA LEU A 40 -1.69 2.20 15.48
C LEU A 40 -1.77 1.63 14.07
N LYS A 41 -0.67 1.07 13.55
CA LYS A 41 -0.63 0.40 12.25
C LYS A 41 -1.62 -0.77 12.19
N LYS A 42 -1.59 -1.65 13.18
CA LYS A 42 -2.54 -2.78 13.30
C LYS A 42 -3.99 -2.31 13.43
N SER A 43 -4.24 -1.28 14.24
CA SER A 43 -5.58 -0.68 14.40
C SER A 43 -6.08 -0.05 13.11
N GLY A 44 -5.21 0.61 12.34
CA GLY A 44 -5.51 1.17 11.03
C GLY A 44 -5.91 0.09 10.03
N ALA A 45 -5.13 -0.99 9.93
CA ALA A 45 -5.45 -2.14 9.08
C ALA A 45 -6.80 -2.78 9.45
N LEU A 46 -7.11 -2.92 10.75
CA LEU A 46 -8.40 -3.44 11.20
C LEU A 46 -9.57 -2.49 10.89
N LYS A 47 -9.36 -1.16 11.00
CA LYS A 47 -10.38 -0.18 10.60
C LYS A 47 -10.62 -0.21 9.08
N ALA A 48 -9.58 -0.36 8.29
CA ALA A 48 -9.67 -0.48 6.84
C ALA A 48 -10.40 -1.77 6.43
N SER A 49 -10.06 -2.93 7.02
CA SER A 49 -10.70 -4.21 6.69
C SER A 49 -12.22 -4.20 6.97
N LYS A 50 -12.67 -3.52 8.03
CA LYS A 50 -14.10 -3.35 8.34
C LYS A 50 -14.86 -2.51 7.32
N LYS A 51 -14.17 -1.79 6.46
CA LYS A 51 -14.75 -0.91 5.44
C LYS A 51 -14.53 -1.44 4.01
N ALA A 52 -13.73 -2.50 3.85
CA ALA A 52 -13.32 -3.01 2.54
C ALA A 52 -14.50 -3.36 1.61
N ASP A 53 -15.62 -3.81 2.19
CA ASP A 53 -16.83 -4.19 1.44
C ASP A 53 -17.75 -3.00 1.11
N ARG A 54 -17.41 -1.78 1.57
CA ARG A 54 -18.23 -0.60 1.27
C ARG A 54 -17.97 -0.15 -0.16
N GLU A 55 -19.06 0.19 -0.84
CA GLU A 55 -18.98 0.71 -2.21
C GLU A 55 -18.21 2.02 -2.27
N THR A 56 -17.33 2.14 -3.27
CA THR A 56 -16.54 3.34 -3.54
C THR A 56 -16.92 3.86 -4.94
N ALA A 57 -18.03 4.60 -5.01
CA ALA A 57 -18.59 5.10 -6.26
C ALA A 57 -18.00 6.43 -6.71
N GLU A 58 -17.41 7.19 -5.78
CA GLU A 58 -16.81 8.50 -6.02
C GLU A 58 -15.28 8.38 -6.06
N GLY A 59 -14.57 9.47 -6.36
CA GLY A 59 -13.11 9.46 -6.37
C GLY A 59 -12.47 10.49 -7.28
N VAL A 60 -11.18 10.25 -7.60
CA VAL A 60 -10.38 11.15 -8.46
C VAL A 60 -9.52 10.32 -9.41
N VAL A 61 -9.43 10.78 -10.66
CA VAL A 61 -8.36 10.35 -11.57
C VAL A 61 -7.19 11.33 -11.43
N GLY A 62 -6.10 10.84 -10.83
CA GLY A 62 -4.87 11.60 -10.69
C GLY A 62 -3.88 11.34 -11.81
N SER A 63 -3.01 12.30 -12.07
CA SER A 63 -1.93 12.16 -13.04
C SER A 63 -0.59 12.57 -12.44
N TYR A 64 0.48 11.96 -12.95
CA TYR A 64 1.85 12.35 -12.63
C TYR A 64 2.73 12.21 -13.87
N ILE A 65 3.43 13.26 -14.19
CA ILE A 65 4.47 13.24 -15.23
C ILE A 65 5.82 13.45 -14.53
N HIS A 66 6.71 12.46 -14.68
CA HIS A 66 8.04 12.53 -14.09
C HIS A 66 8.90 13.59 -14.77
N ALA A 67 9.83 14.16 -14.01
CA ALA A 67 10.79 15.14 -14.54
C ALA A 67 11.49 14.57 -15.79
N GLY A 68 11.55 15.35 -16.87
CA GLY A 68 12.05 14.91 -18.16
C GLY A 68 10.98 14.27 -19.07
N ALA A 69 9.72 14.22 -18.66
CA ALA A 69 8.54 13.82 -19.43
C ALA A 69 8.66 12.44 -20.15
N LYS A 70 9.49 11.55 -19.62
CA LYS A 70 9.69 10.19 -20.18
C LYS A 70 8.81 9.13 -19.52
N ILE A 71 8.22 9.42 -18.34
CA ILE A 71 7.32 8.54 -17.61
C ILE A 71 6.07 9.35 -17.27
N GLY A 72 4.90 8.79 -17.56
CA GLY A 72 3.60 9.35 -17.24
C GLY A 72 2.70 8.30 -16.60
N VAL A 73 1.88 8.72 -15.63
CA VAL A 73 0.94 7.86 -14.92
C VAL A 73 -0.42 8.53 -14.86
N LEU A 74 -1.47 7.73 -15.06
CA LEU A 74 -2.84 8.02 -14.66
C LEU A 74 -3.26 6.97 -13.63
N VAL A 75 -3.91 7.38 -12.55
CA VAL A 75 -4.43 6.47 -11.53
C VAL A 75 -5.83 6.88 -11.11
N GLU A 76 -6.75 5.92 -11.07
CA GLU A 76 -8.10 6.07 -10.53
C GLU A 76 -8.11 5.56 -9.09
N VAL A 77 -8.41 6.47 -8.15
CA VAL A 77 -8.55 6.17 -6.72
C VAL A 77 -9.95 6.55 -6.30
N ASN A 78 -10.69 5.60 -5.77
CA ASN A 78 -12.08 5.77 -5.39
C ASN A 78 -12.25 5.87 -3.86
N CYS A 79 -13.30 6.57 -3.44
CA CYS A 79 -13.79 6.69 -2.06
C CYS A 79 -15.32 6.61 -2.01
N GLU A 80 -15.90 6.66 -0.81
CA GLU A 80 -17.35 6.50 -0.65
C GLU A 80 -18.11 7.76 -1.12
N THR A 81 -17.57 8.99 -0.85
CA THR A 81 -18.28 10.25 -1.14
C THR A 81 -17.43 11.25 -1.91
N ASP A 82 -18.10 12.13 -2.65
CA ASP A 82 -17.48 13.27 -3.34
C ASP A 82 -16.89 14.30 -2.36
N PHE A 83 -17.41 14.33 -1.13
CA PHE A 83 -16.89 15.18 -0.07
C PHE A 83 -15.44 14.81 0.28
N VAL A 84 -15.15 13.53 0.48
CA VAL A 84 -13.78 13.05 0.73
C VAL A 84 -12.91 13.22 -0.52
N ALA A 85 -13.43 12.93 -1.72
CA ALA A 85 -12.70 13.09 -2.97
C ALA A 85 -12.16 14.52 -3.20
N ARG A 86 -12.84 15.54 -2.68
CA ARG A 86 -12.44 16.95 -2.80
C ARG A 86 -11.41 17.42 -1.79
N THR A 87 -11.16 16.64 -0.72
CA THR A 87 -10.20 17.01 0.32
C THR A 87 -8.77 17.03 -0.19
N GLU A 88 -7.94 17.93 0.36
CA GLU A 88 -6.51 17.96 0.00
C GLU A 88 -5.80 16.68 0.44
N ASN A 89 -6.16 16.09 1.58
CA ASN A 89 -5.58 14.83 2.05
C ASN A 89 -5.80 13.68 1.04
N PHE A 90 -7.01 13.58 0.45
CA PHE A 90 -7.28 12.57 -0.57
C PHE A 90 -6.50 12.83 -1.86
N LYS A 91 -6.45 14.08 -2.31
CA LYS A 91 -5.67 14.48 -3.50
C LYS A 91 -4.16 14.23 -3.31
N ASP A 92 -3.63 14.46 -2.12
CA ASP A 92 -2.24 14.19 -1.79
C ASP A 92 -1.94 12.69 -1.77
N LEU A 93 -2.87 11.86 -1.28
CA LEU A 93 -2.77 10.41 -1.41
C LEU A 93 -2.71 10.00 -2.90
N VAL A 94 -3.64 10.48 -3.72
CA VAL A 94 -3.70 10.18 -5.16
C VAL A 94 -2.40 10.57 -5.86
N ARG A 95 -1.89 11.77 -5.58
CA ARG A 95 -0.58 12.24 -6.12
C ARG A 95 0.58 11.35 -5.67
N SER A 96 0.58 10.94 -4.41
CA SER A 96 1.60 10.07 -3.83
C SER A 96 1.59 8.68 -4.46
N LEU A 97 0.40 8.12 -4.73
CA LEU A 97 0.24 6.85 -5.43
C LEU A 97 0.70 6.95 -6.89
N ALA A 98 0.32 8.01 -7.61
CA ALA A 98 0.75 8.22 -8.99
C ALA A 98 2.29 8.33 -9.11
N MET A 99 2.92 9.02 -8.16
CA MET A 99 4.38 9.13 -8.10
C MET A 99 5.04 7.79 -7.77
N HIS A 100 4.47 7.01 -6.84
CA HIS A 100 4.96 5.67 -6.51
C HIS A 100 4.87 4.74 -7.73
N ILE A 101 3.73 4.73 -8.45
CA ILE A 101 3.55 3.94 -9.68
C ILE A 101 4.59 4.31 -10.73
N ALA A 102 4.88 5.60 -10.89
CA ALA A 102 5.91 6.05 -11.83
C ALA A 102 7.29 5.50 -11.50
N ALA A 103 7.66 5.48 -10.21
CA ALA A 103 8.97 5.06 -9.72
C ALA A 103 9.12 3.53 -9.65
N ALA A 104 8.12 2.83 -9.10
CA ALA A 104 8.20 1.40 -8.82
C ALA A 104 7.72 0.50 -9.98
N GLY A 105 6.95 1.04 -10.92
CA GLY A 105 6.50 0.34 -12.12
C GLY A 105 5.67 -0.92 -11.85
N PRO A 106 4.65 -0.92 -10.97
CA PRO A 106 3.80 -2.09 -10.77
C PRO A 106 3.07 -2.46 -12.07
N VAL A 107 2.72 -3.73 -12.19
CA VAL A 107 1.94 -4.27 -13.34
C VAL A 107 0.48 -4.42 -12.98
N TYR A 108 0.18 -4.80 -11.73
CA TYR A 108 -1.14 -5.09 -11.22
C TYR A 108 -1.47 -4.20 -10.02
N VAL A 109 -2.77 -3.99 -9.76
CA VAL A 109 -3.18 -3.28 -8.54
C VAL A 109 -2.92 -4.16 -7.31
N ASP A 110 -3.36 -5.41 -7.34
CA ASP A 110 -3.20 -6.38 -6.27
C ASP A 110 -3.03 -7.82 -6.80
N ARG A 111 -2.85 -8.77 -5.89
CA ARG A 111 -2.63 -10.18 -6.22
C ARG A 111 -3.82 -10.82 -6.96
N SER A 112 -5.04 -10.35 -6.74
CA SER A 112 -6.24 -10.90 -7.38
C SER A 112 -6.31 -10.59 -8.88
N ALA A 113 -5.59 -9.55 -9.32
CA ALA A 113 -5.47 -9.19 -10.73
C ALA A 113 -4.49 -10.07 -11.51
N VAL A 114 -3.68 -10.89 -10.82
CA VAL A 114 -2.75 -11.84 -11.47
C VAL A 114 -3.49 -13.12 -11.78
N SER A 115 -3.50 -13.54 -13.05
CA SER A 115 -4.23 -14.75 -13.46
C SER A 115 -3.64 -16.01 -12.81
N GLU A 116 -4.50 -16.99 -12.52
CA GLU A 116 -4.07 -18.31 -12.02
C GLU A 116 -3.07 -19.00 -12.96
N GLU A 117 -3.22 -18.82 -14.27
CA GLU A 117 -2.30 -19.33 -15.28
C GLU A 117 -0.91 -18.72 -15.14
N THR A 118 -0.82 -17.40 -14.90
CA THR A 118 0.45 -16.73 -14.65
C THR A 118 1.12 -17.30 -13.40
N VAL A 119 0.37 -17.44 -12.31
CA VAL A 119 0.89 -17.99 -11.05
C VAL A 119 1.35 -19.43 -11.22
N ALA A 120 0.58 -20.25 -11.95
CA ALA A 120 0.95 -21.65 -12.23
C ALA A 120 2.24 -21.75 -13.07
N THR A 121 2.37 -20.90 -14.09
CA THR A 121 3.58 -20.83 -14.94
C THR A 121 4.81 -20.43 -14.13
N LEU A 122 4.68 -19.40 -13.30
CA LEU A 122 5.77 -18.96 -12.38
C LEU A 122 6.16 -20.08 -11.41
N ARG A 123 5.16 -20.77 -10.85
CA ARG A 123 5.40 -21.90 -9.93
C ARG A 123 6.19 -23.01 -10.58
N GLN A 124 5.83 -23.40 -11.82
CA GLN A 124 6.58 -24.41 -12.58
C GLN A 124 8.01 -23.96 -12.88
N GLY A 125 8.19 -22.72 -13.32
CA GLY A 125 9.51 -22.16 -13.58
C GLY A 125 10.38 -22.20 -12.32
N PHE A 126 9.88 -21.72 -11.18
CA PHE A 126 10.62 -21.71 -9.92
C PHE A 126 10.90 -23.11 -9.38
N LEU A 127 9.98 -24.08 -9.57
CA LEU A 127 10.23 -25.49 -9.23
C LEU A 127 11.41 -26.07 -10.03
N SER A 128 11.50 -25.75 -11.32
CA SER A 128 12.61 -26.17 -12.16
C SER A 128 13.95 -25.60 -11.70
N GLU A 129 13.96 -24.30 -11.31
CA GLU A 129 15.16 -23.62 -10.81
C GLU A 129 15.71 -24.20 -9.49
N VAL A 130 14.84 -24.81 -8.66
CA VAL A 130 15.22 -25.38 -7.36
C VAL A 130 15.27 -26.91 -7.36
N SER A 131 15.35 -27.52 -8.54
CA SER A 131 15.36 -28.98 -8.71
C SER A 131 16.56 -29.66 -8.02
N ASP A 132 17.67 -28.93 -7.81
CA ASP A 132 18.88 -29.34 -7.10
C ASP A 132 18.74 -29.29 -5.56
N LYS A 133 17.70 -28.65 -5.03
CA LYS A 133 17.50 -28.50 -3.58
C LYS A 133 16.79 -29.72 -2.99
N PRO A 134 16.96 -29.99 -1.67
CA PRO A 134 16.22 -31.05 -0.99
C PRO A 134 14.70 -30.86 -1.12
N GLU A 135 13.97 -31.93 -1.40
CA GLU A 135 12.52 -31.91 -1.64
C GLU A 135 11.73 -31.18 -0.55
N LYS A 136 12.12 -31.38 0.72
CA LYS A 136 11.48 -30.77 1.89
C LYS A 136 11.48 -29.25 1.90
N VAL A 137 12.41 -28.57 1.19
CA VAL A 137 12.55 -27.10 1.19
C VAL A 137 12.09 -26.47 -0.12
N ARG A 138 11.93 -27.26 -1.20
CA ARG A 138 11.56 -26.74 -2.53
C ARG A 138 10.26 -25.91 -2.47
N GLY A 139 9.21 -26.46 -1.83
CA GLY A 139 7.94 -25.78 -1.69
C GLY A 139 8.07 -24.41 -1.01
N THR A 140 8.79 -24.34 0.11
CA THR A 140 9.01 -23.08 0.83
C THR A 140 9.77 -22.06 -0.01
N ILE A 141 10.77 -22.48 -0.77
CA ILE A 141 11.55 -21.60 -1.65
C ILE A 141 10.68 -21.07 -2.77
N VAL A 142 9.87 -21.92 -3.40
CA VAL A 142 8.97 -21.54 -4.49
C VAL A 142 7.93 -20.53 -4.00
N GLU A 143 7.27 -20.77 -2.86
CA GLU A 143 6.32 -19.81 -2.28
C GLU A 143 6.99 -18.46 -1.97
N GLY A 144 8.20 -18.48 -1.43
CA GLY A 144 8.97 -17.25 -1.19
C GLY A 144 9.29 -16.47 -2.48
N LYS A 145 9.58 -17.17 -3.59
CA LYS A 145 9.78 -16.54 -4.90
C LYS A 145 8.50 -15.97 -5.48
N ILE A 146 7.36 -16.67 -5.30
CA ILE A 146 6.04 -16.17 -5.71
C ILE A 146 5.66 -14.93 -4.89
N ASP A 147 5.87 -14.94 -3.58
CA ASP A 147 5.64 -13.76 -2.74
C ASP A 147 6.51 -12.57 -3.17
N LYS A 148 7.77 -12.82 -3.52
CA LYS A 148 8.65 -11.79 -4.05
C LYS A 148 8.13 -11.21 -5.37
N TYR A 149 7.67 -12.06 -6.28
CA TYR A 149 7.02 -11.62 -7.53
C TYR A 149 5.84 -10.69 -7.25
N PHE A 150 4.95 -11.05 -6.31
CA PHE A 150 3.84 -10.18 -5.94
C PHE A 150 4.30 -8.85 -5.35
N GLN A 151 5.33 -8.87 -4.48
CA GLN A 151 5.92 -7.65 -3.93
C GLN A 151 6.54 -6.73 -5.00
N GLU A 152 7.02 -7.27 -6.10
CA GLU A 152 7.58 -6.50 -7.21
C GLU A 152 6.52 -6.03 -8.20
N SER A 153 5.48 -6.86 -8.46
CA SER A 153 4.51 -6.65 -9.53
C SER A 153 3.19 -6.03 -9.08
N CYS A 154 2.77 -6.20 -7.81
CA CYS A 154 1.48 -5.75 -7.32
C CYS A 154 1.63 -4.46 -6.50
N LEU A 155 1.01 -3.38 -6.96
CA LEU A 155 1.06 -2.05 -6.34
C LEU A 155 0.85 -2.09 -4.82
N LEU A 156 -0.21 -2.80 -4.36
CA LEU A 156 -0.55 -2.81 -2.94
C LEU A 156 0.44 -3.56 -2.07
N ASP A 157 1.22 -4.48 -2.65
CA ASP A 157 2.22 -5.27 -1.93
C ASP A 157 3.63 -4.63 -1.97
N GLN A 158 3.84 -3.59 -2.81
CA GLN A 158 5.13 -2.89 -2.91
C GLN A 158 5.45 -2.09 -1.66
N PRO A 159 6.73 -2.06 -1.22
CA PRO A 159 7.21 -1.07 -0.26
C PRO A 159 7.02 0.35 -0.80
N TYR A 160 6.45 1.25 -0.01
CA TYR A 160 6.17 2.61 -0.45
C TYR A 160 7.46 3.41 -0.67
N VAL A 161 7.62 4.04 -1.83
CA VAL A 161 8.90 4.67 -2.24
C VAL A 161 9.38 5.79 -1.33
N LYS A 162 8.48 6.47 -0.60
CA LYS A 162 8.85 7.53 0.36
C LYS A 162 9.13 6.99 1.76
N ASP A 163 8.60 5.81 2.08
CA ASP A 163 8.78 5.13 3.36
C ASP A 163 8.77 3.61 3.15
N PRO A 164 9.93 3.01 2.85
CA PRO A 164 10.01 1.56 2.59
C PRO A 164 9.65 0.67 3.79
N GLY A 165 9.48 1.24 4.98
CA GLY A 165 9.02 0.53 6.18
C GLY A 165 7.53 0.18 6.16
N VAL A 166 6.77 0.74 5.21
CA VAL A 166 5.34 0.45 5.04
C VAL A 166 5.06 0.03 3.59
N THR A 167 4.03 -0.80 3.40
CA THR A 167 3.54 -1.10 2.05
C THR A 167 2.56 -0.02 1.57
N VAL A 168 2.30 0.01 0.25
CA VAL A 168 1.23 0.86 -0.29
C VAL A 168 -0.12 0.51 0.33
N ARG A 169 -0.38 -0.76 0.62
CA ARG A 169 -1.57 -1.23 1.37
C ARG A 169 -1.66 -0.60 2.75
N ASP A 170 -0.55 -0.59 3.50
CA ASP A 170 -0.49 0.03 4.84
C ASP A 170 -0.75 1.55 4.76
N LEU A 171 -0.19 2.22 3.74
CA LEU A 171 -0.44 3.63 3.48
C LEU A 171 -1.93 3.90 3.28
N ILE A 172 -2.59 3.17 2.37
CA ILE A 172 -4.02 3.31 2.11
C ILE A 172 -4.83 3.01 3.36
N ALA A 173 -4.51 1.94 4.10
CA ALA A 173 -5.19 1.60 5.35
C ALA A 173 -5.10 2.71 6.40
N SER A 174 -3.95 3.39 6.48
CA SER A 174 -3.78 4.55 7.37
C SER A 174 -4.68 5.71 6.94
N GLU A 175 -4.80 5.96 5.64
CA GLU A 175 -5.65 7.04 5.12
C GLU A 175 -7.14 6.72 5.29
N ILE A 176 -7.57 5.46 5.12
CA ILE A 176 -8.92 4.99 5.45
C ILE A 176 -9.23 5.25 6.94
N ALA A 177 -8.26 4.99 7.82
CA ALA A 177 -8.45 5.23 9.25
C ALA A 177 -8.58 6.72 9.60
N LYS A 178 -7.89 7.61 8.87
CA LYS A 178 -7.92 9.07 9.05
C LYS A 178 -9.17 9.69 8.46
N MET A 179 -9.49 9.38 7.21
CA MET A 179 -10.61 9.98 6.48
C MET A 179 -11.96 9.37 6.87
N GLY A 180 -11.95 8.14 7.43
CA GLY A 180 -13.16 7.48 7.89
C GLY A 180 -13.97 6.79 6.79
N GLU A 181 -13.52 6.79 5.55
CA GLU A 181 -14.15 6.16 4.39
C GLU A 181 -13.29 5.05 3.80
N ASN A 182 -13.91 4.11 3.09
CA ASN A 182 -13.19 3.15 2.27
C ASN A 182 -12.50 3.86 1.10
N ILE A 183 -11.27 3.45 0.79
CA ILE A 183 -10.48 3.97 -0.31
C ILE A 183 -9.89 2.80 -1.08
N ALA A 184 -10.08 2.80 -2.41
CA ALA A 184 -9.60 1.75 -3.27
C ALA A 184 -8.88 2.32 -4.51
N VAL A 185 -7.74 1.75 -4.86
CA VAL A 185 -7.14 1.97 -6.19
C VAL A 185 -7.89 1.07 -7.17
N LYS A 186 -8.60 1.67 -8.11
CA LYS A 186 -9.39 0.92 -9.09
C LYS A 186 -8.53 0.39 -10.23
N ARG A 187 -7.71 1.27 -10.80
CA ARG A 187 -6.81 0.96 -11.92
C ARG A 187 -5.77 2.07 -12.09
N PHE A 188 -4.75 1.77 -12.86
CA PHE A 188 -3.78 2.77 -13.32
C PHE A 188 -3.30 2.43 -14.74
N ALA A 189 -2.71 3.42 -15.39
CA ALA A 189 -1.95 3.28 -16.62
C ALA A 189 -0.61 3.99 -16.44
N ARG A 190 0.48 3.29 -16.78
CA ARG A 190 1.84 3.83 -16.77
C ARG A 190 2.39 3.77 -18.19
N PHE A 191 2.98 4.86 -18.61
CA PHE A 191 3.64 4.99 -19.90
C PHE A 191 5.09 5.38 -19.68
N GLN A 192 5.99 4.68 -20.32
CA GLN A 192 7.41 5.03 -20.32
C GLN A 192 7.94 4.98 -21.75
N ILE A 193 8.69 5.99 -22.17
CA ILE A 193 9.29 6.00 -23.50
C ILE A 193 10.26 4.82 -23.62
N GLY A 194 10.04 3.99 -24.66
CA GLY A 194 10.85 2.79 -24.91
C GLY A 194 10.26 1.50 -24.35
N GLU A 195 9.23 1.54 -23.51
CA GLU A 195 8.44 0.35 -23.18
C GLU A 195 7.59 -0.08 -24.39
N GLY A 196 7.44 -1.39 -24.59
CA GLY A 196 6.59 -1.94 -25.68
C GLY A 196 7.27 -2.05 -27.05
N LYS A 197 8.59 -1.92 -27.13
CA LYS A 197 9.36 -2.35 -28.31
C LYS A 197 9.83 -3.79 -28.09
N GLY A 198 8.95 -4.72 -28.25
CA GLY A 198 9.18 -6.14 -28.37
C GLY A 198 8.33 -6.69 -29.49
#